data_a29434d8952bf52fbf2c5371488230a0
#
_entry.id   a29434d8952bf52fbf2c5371488230a0
#
_cell.length_a   1.000
_cell.length_b   1.000
_cell.length_c   1.000
_cell.angle_alpha   90.00
_cell.angle_beta   90.00
_cell.angle_gamma   90.00
#
_symmetry.space_group_name_H-M   'P 1'
#
loop_
_entity.id
_entity.type
_entity.pdbx_description
1 polymer ?
#
loop_
_entity_poly.entity_id
_entity_poly.type
_entity_poly.pdbx_seq_one_letter_code
_entity_poly.pdbx_strand_id
1 'polypeptide(L)'
;MEQFALCDFVMTQIKVNGGDTHSFATADEIACEPVIEEGETKSLTIKNKLVASKQTPDMVLGHDITCKDNVFTPNLLADIQGGTVSEGGTFKKYTAPNVGAMPNTKSFDFIVYVEVVGDDGATGEYLKYTFPNCKGSFISPNFKDGEYYANEYTIKSRPALNTSLYTVDLVNELPVGVVAFTHPALEIEQQIEE
;
A
#
# COMPACT_ATOMS: atom_id res chain seq x y z
N MET A 1 -17.72 21.09 -10.88
CA MET A 1 -17.25 20.01 -9.99
C MET A 1 -16.42 19.11 -10.89
N GLU A 2 -15.12 19.08 -10.67
CA GLU A 2 -14.23 18.22 -11.45
C GLU A 2 -14.48 16.77 -11.06
N GLN A 3 -14.63 15.91 -12.07
CA GLN A 3 -14.79 14.47 -11.91
C GLN A 3 -13.63 13.78 -12.62
N PHE A 4 -12.97 12.87 -11.92
CA PHE A 4 -11.85 12.11 -12.46
C PHE A 4 -12.29 10.66 -12.65
N ALA A 5 -12.10 10.13 -13.85
CA ALA A 5 -12.14 8.70 -14.07
C ALA A 5 -10.75 8.14 -13.73
N LEU A 6 -10.72 7.10 -12.91
CA LEU A 6 -9.49 6.44 -12.48
C LEU A 6 -9.40 5.09 -13.14
N CYS A 7 -8.21 4.73 -13.58
CA CYS A 7 -7.93 3.43 -14.15
C CYS A 7 -6.93 2.68 -13.27
N ASP A 8 -5.85 2.22 -13.83
CA ASP A 8 -4.87 1.38 -13.15
C ASP A 8 -4.04 2.16 -12.12
N PHE A 9 -3.64 1.55 -11.03
CA PHE A 9 -2.57 2.09 -10.23
C PHE A 9 -1.23 1.79 -10.94
N VAL A 10 -0.42 2.84 -11.09
CA VAL A 10 0.78 2.79 -11.93
C VAL A 10 2.01 2.48 -11.11
N MET A 11 2.02 2.94 -9.85
CA MET A 11 3.19 2.85 -9.01
C MET A 11 2.83 2.90 -7.52
N THR A 12 3.64 2.21 -6.74
CA THR A 12 3.59 2.25 -5.29
C THR A 12 4.95 2.68 -4.74
N GLN A 13 4.93 3.51 -3.68
CA GLN A 13 6.13 3.88 -2.95
C GLN A 13 5.98 3.62 -1.46
N ILE A 14 7.05 3.16 -0.84
CA ILE A 14 7.22 3.09 0.61
C ILE A 14 8.37 4.02 0.96
N LYS A 15 8.04 5.16 1.57
CA LYS A 15 9.01 6.16 2.01
C LYS A 15 9.28 5.97 3.49
N VAL A 16 10.42 5.37 3.82
CA VAL A 16 10.80 5.08 5.19
C VAL A 16 11.24 6.36 5.91
N ASN A 17 10.71 6.60 7.10
CA ASN A 17 11.05 7.77 7.89
C ASN A 17 12.53 7.70 8.35
N GLY A 18 13.36 8.62 7.83
CA GLY A 18 14.79 8.64 8.08
C GLY A 18 15.58 7.51 7.38
N GLY A 19 15.02 6.89 6.36
CA GLY A 19 15.62 5.82 5.56
C GLY A 19 15.39 5.99 4.06
N ASP A 20 15.44 4.87 3.36
CA ASP A 20 15.32 4.80 1.91
C ASP A 20 13.86 4.93 1.44
N THR A 21 13.70 5.24 0.16
CA THR A 21 12.43 5.20 -0.53
C THR A 21 12.44 4.02 -1.50
N HIS A 22 11.51 3.09 -1.30
CA HIS A 22 11.32 1.95 -2.19
C HIS A 22 10.18 2.27 -3.15
N SER A 23 10.44 2.20 -4.45
CA SER A 23 9.44 2.42 -5.50
C SER A 23 9.30 1.18 -6.34
N PHE A 24 8.09 0.71 -6.57
CA PHE A 24 7.80 -0.48 -7.37
C PHE A 24 6.49 -0.34 -8.13
N ALA A 25 6.47 -0.88 -9.34
CA ALA A 25 5.31 -0.91 -10.23
C ALA A 25 4.84 -2.34 -10.49
N THR A 26 5.19 -3.27 -9.59
CA THR A 26 4.96 -4.72 -9.74
C THR A 26 3.86 -5.24 -8.84
N ALA A 27 3.24 -4.35 -8.06
CA ALA A 27 2.09 -4.72 -7.26
C ALA A 27 0.89 -5.08 -8.17
N ASP A 28 0.16 -6.11 -7.80
CA ASP A 28 -0.98 -6.65 -8.54
C ASP A 28 -2.32 -6.16 -7.96
N GLU A 29 -2.38 -6.05 -6.64
CA GLU A 29 -3.58 -5.63 -5.93
C GLU A 29 -3.22 -4.81 -4.69
N ILE A 30 -3.95 -3.72 -4.47
CA ILE A 30 -3.88 -2.92 -3.25
C ILE A 30 -5.29 -2.72 -2.71
N ALA A 31 -5.56 -3.25 -1.52
CA ALA A 31 -6.80 -3.08 -0.80
C ALA A 31 -6.58 -2.21 0.44
N CYS A 32 -7.42 -1.19 0.63
CA CYS A 32 -7.35 -0.27 1.78
C CYS A 32 -8.67 -0.34 2.55
N GLU A 33 -8.64 -0.86 3.76
CA GLU A 33 -9.82 -1.00 4.61
C GLU A 33 -9.75 0.00 5.77
N PRO A 34 -10.80 0.82 6.01
CA PRO A 34 -10.84 1.70 7.15
C PRO A 34 -11.00 0.90 8.45
N VAL A 35 -10.24 1.27 9.47
CA VAL A 35 -10.39 0.74 10.83
C VAL A 35 -11.30 1.67 11.61
N ILE A 36 -12.46 1.17 11.95
CA ILE A 36 -13.53 1.92 12.60
C ILE A 36 -13.66 1.44 14.05
N GLU A 37 -13.67 2.37 14.98
CA GLU A 37 -14.10 2.15 16.36
C GLU A 37 -15.58 2.51 16.45
N GLU A 38 -16.41 1.51 16.70
CA GLU A 38 -17.85 1.70 16.81
C GLU A 38 -18.21 2.52 18.06
N GLY A 39 -19.10 3.47 17.87
CA GLY A 39 -19.60 4.31 18.96
C GLY A 39 -20.49 3.52 19.93
N GLU A 40 -20.33 3.80 21.21
CA GLU A 40 -21.11 3.17 22.27
C GLU A 40 -22.55 3.70 22.30
N THR A 41 -23.53 2.79 22.34
CA THR A 41 -24.95 3.14 22.54
C THR A 41 -25.30 2.96 24.01
N LYS A 42 -25.67 4.04 24.68
CA LYS A 42 -26.18 4.04 26.08
C LYS A 42 -27.69 4.21 26.09
N SER A 43 -28.41 3.23 26.62
CA SER A 43 -29.86 3.25 26.73
C SER A 43 -30.30 3.29 28.18
N LEU A 44 -31.26 4.18 28.50
CA LEU A 44 -31.93 4.23 29.78
C LEU A 44 -33.30 3.56 29.66
N THR A 45 -33.45 2.45 30.36
CA THR A 45 -34.73 1.71 30.41
C THR A 45 -35.29 1.76 31.82
N ILE A 46 -36.56 2.18 31.97
CA ILE A 46 -37.27 2.22 33.22
C ILE A 46 -38.57 1.37 33.08
N LYS A 47 -38.74 0.39 33.96
CA LYS A 47 -39.90 -0.52 33.96
C LYS A 47 -40.21 -1.11 32.57
N ASN A 48 -39.15 -1.65 31.89
CA ASN A 48 -39.20 -2.22 30.55
C ASN A 48 -39.62 -1.25 29.42
N LYS A 49 -39.53 0.06 29.67
CA LYS A 49 -39.73 1.09 28.64
C LYS A 49 -38.41 1.83 28.40
N LEU A 50 -38.03 1.93 27.13
CA LEU A 50 -36.90 2.76 26.71
C LEU A 50 -37.27 4.23 26.91
N VAL A 51 -36.56 4.92 27.78
CA VAL A 51 -36.80 6.34 28.14
C VAL A 51 -35.88 7.27 27.37
N ALA A 52 -34.62 6.88 27.19
CA ALA A 52 -33.63 7.65 26.47
C ALA A 52 -32.58 6.72 25.83
N SER A 53 -32.07 7.12 24.69
CA SER A 53 -30.94 6.48 24.03
C SER A 53 -29.97 7.55 23.54
N LYS A 54 -28.69 7.37 23.80
CA LYS A 54 -27.59 8.21 23.27
C LYS A 54 -26.60 7.32 22.58
N GLN A 55 -26.33 7.61 21.32
CA GLN A 55 -25.28 6.95 20.54
C GLN A 55 -24.10 7.90 20.34
N THR A 56 -22.90 7.42 20.60
CA THR A 56 -21.66 8.11 20.21
C THR A 56 -21.38 7.80 18.76
N PRO A 57 -20.96 8.77 17.94
CA PRO A 57 -20.57 8.50 16.55
C PRO A 57 -19.37 7.55 16.46
N ASP A 58 -19.32 6.78 15.40
CA ASP A 58 -18.18 5.94 15.06
C ASP A 58 -16.97 6.82 14.71
N MET A 59 -15.78 6.33 15.02
CA MET A 59 -14.53 7.03 14.75
C MET A 59 -13.64 6.17 13.84
N VAL A 60 -13.07 6.78 12.81
CA VAL A 60 -12.06 6.13 11.97
C VAL A 60 -10.68 6.36 12.59
N LEU A 61 -9.97 5.28 12.89
CA LEU A 61 -8.66 5.30 13.55
C LEU A 61 -7.49 5.22 12.56
N GLY A 62 -7.72 4.79 11.33
CA GLY A 62 -6.71 4.59 10.31
C GLY A 62 -7.16 3.62 9.24
N HIS A 63 -6.19 3.02 8.55
CA HIS A 63 -6.45 2.03 7.49
C HIS A 63 -5.56 0.81 7.69
N ASP A 64 -6.12 -0.35 7.40
CA ASP A 64 -5.38 -1.58 7.16
C ASP A 64 -5.25 -1.76 5.64
N ILE A 65 -4.02 -1.88 5.16
CA ILE A 65 -3.69 -1.90 3.73
C ILE A 65 -3.06 -3.25 3.44
N THR A 66 -3.61 -3.95 2.46
CA THR A 66 -3.04 -5.18 1.91
C THR A 66 -2.52 -4.90 0.53
N CYS A 67 -1.24 -5.18 0.30
CA CYS A 67 -0.57 -5.02 -0.99
C CYS A 67 0.01 -6.36 -1.42
N LYS A 68 -0.38 -6.83 -2.61
CA LYS A 68 0.20 -8.02 -3.25
C LYS A 68 1.21 -7.59 -4.30
N ASP A 69 2.44 -8.08 -4.19
CA ASP A 69 3.53 -7.77 -5.10
C ASP A 69 4.16 -9.06 -5.63
N ASN A 70 4.36 -9.13 -6.93
CA ASN A 70 4.92 -10.29 -7.62
C ASN A 70 6.46 -10.28 -7.64
N VAL A 71 7.09 -9.27 -7.06
CA VAL A 71 8.55 -9.14 -7.01
C VAL A 71 9.07 -9.15 -5.58
N PHE A 72 10.11 -9.94 -5.36
CA PHE A 72 10.77 -10.05 -4.07
C PHE A 72 11.89 -9.02 -3.94
N THR A 73 11.73 -8.06 -3.03
CA THR A 73 12.74 -7.04 -2.74
C THR A 73 13.24 -7.19 -1.30
N PRO A 74 14.46 -7.73 -1.07
CA PRO A 74 14.96 -8.05 0.27
C PRO A 74 15.06 -6.85 1.22
N ASN A 75 15.49 -5.69 0.71
CA ASN A 75 15.63 -4.47 1.51
C ASN A 75 14.27 -3.93 1.96
N LEU A 76 13.27 -3.96 1.07
CA LEU A 76 11.89 -3.62 1.40
C LEU A 76 11.35 -4.54 2.51
N LEU A 77 11.67 -5.84 2.44
CA LEU A 77 11.31 -6.80 3.47
C LEU A 77 11.88 -6.42 4.83
N ALA A 78 13.17 -6.06 4.87
CA ALA A 78 13.83 -5.66 6.11
C ALA A 78 13.22 -4.41 6.72
N ASP A 79 12.75 -3.45 5.91
CA ASP A 79 12.10 -2.24 6.40
C ASP A 79 10.64 -2.47 6.83
N ILE A 80 9.90 -3.37 6.17
CA ILE A 80 8.50 -3.69 6.51
C ILE A 80 8.39 -4.56 7.75
N GLN A 81 9.12 -5.67 7.82
CA GLN A 81 8.98 -6.65 8.92
C GLN A 81 10.18 -6.73 9.85
N GLY A 82 11.25 -5.98 9.56
CA GLY A 82 12.52 -6.08 10.28
C GLY A 82 13.37 -7.24 9.79
N GLY A 83 14.47 -7.50 10.47
CA GLY A 83 15.46 -8.51 10.08
C GLY A 83 16.71 -7.87 9.48
N THR A 84 17.55 -8.70 8.88
CA THR A 84 18.83 -8.29 8.30
C THR A 84 19.04 -8.89 6.92
N VAL A 85 19.57 -8.07 6.01
CA VAL A 85 20.00 -8.50 4.68
C VAL A 85 21.52 -8.57 4.69
N SER A 86 22.09 -9.68 4.22
CA SER A 86 23.54 -9.78 4.05
C SER A 86 23.95 -9.06 2.78
N GLU A 87 24.80 -8.03 2.94
CA GLU A 87 25.34 -7.23 1.84
C GLU A 87 26.62 -7.87 1.28
N GLY A 88 26.87 -7.66 -0.01
CA GLY A 88 28.05 -8.18 -0.70
C GLY A 88 27.87 -8.25 -2.21
N GLY A 89 27.36 -7.17 -2.83
CA GLY A 89 27.22 -7.01 -4.29
C GLY A 89 26.05 -7.81 -4.91
N THR A 90 25.77 -9.01 -4.41
CA THR A 90 24.63 -9.82 -4.79
C THR A 90 23.90 -10.23 -3.52
N PHE A 91 22.56 -10.16 -3.52
CA PHE A 91 21.75 -10.68 -2.42
C PHE A 91 22.11 -12.13 -2.14
N LYS A 92 22.49 -12.44 -0.90
CA LYS A 92 22.84 -13.79 -0.48
C LYS A 92 21.88 -14.38 0.55
N LYS A 93 21.39 -13.54 1.46
CA LYS A 93 20.56 -14.04 2.57
C LYS A 93 19.73 -12.90 3.18
N TYR A 94 18.47 -13.18 3.43
CA TYR A 94 17.64 -12.42 4.36
C TYR A 94 17.43 -13.28 5.62
N THR A 95 17.58 -12.68 6.79
CA THR A 95 17.32 -13.32 8.07
C THR A 95 16.22 -12.57 8.78
N ALA A 96 15.08 -13.23 8.99
CA ALA A 96 13.95 -12.67 9.73
C ALA A 96 14.29 -12.43 11.22
N PRO A 97 13.54 -11.58 11.93
CA PRO A 97 13.69 -11.39 13.37
C PRO A 97 13.57 -12.71 14.14
N ASN A 98 14.25 -12.81 15.29
CA ASN A 98 14.19 -14.00 16.13
C ASN A 98 12.78 -14.19 16.73
N VAL A 99 12.44 -15.44 17.02
CA VAL A 99 11.19 -15.78 17.71
C VAL A 99 11.14 -15.06 19.06
N GLY A 100 10.04 -14.37 19.33
CA GLY A 100 9.85 -13.58 20.56
C GLY A 100 10.48 -12.19 20.54
N ALA A 101 11.25 -11.82 19.51
CA ALA A 101 11.71 -10.46 19.33
C ALA A 101 10.56 -9.57 18.82
N MET A 102 10.49 -8.33 19.33
CA MET A 102 9.63 -7.33 18.71
C MET A 102 10.25 -6.95 17.37
N PRO A 103 9.45 -6.95 16.27
CA PRO A 103 9.95 -6.47 15.00
C PRO A 103 10.32 -4.98 15.14
N ASN A 104 11.57 -4.67 14.87
CA ASN A 104 12.03 -3.27 14.84
C ASN A 104 11.67 -2.68 13.47
N THR A 105 10.39 -2.40 13.27
CA THR A 105 9.91 -1.79 12.04
C THR A 105 9.95 -0.28 12.15
N LYS A 106 10.58 0.37 11.19
CA LYS A 106 10.53 1.81 11.04
C LYS A 106 9.13 2.21 10.57
N SER A 107 8.65 3.38 10.99
CA SER A 107 7.45 3.95 10.39
C SER A 107 7.77 4.47 8.98
N PHE A 108 6.82 4.40 8.10
CA PHE A 108 6.94 4.87 6.72
C PHE A 108 5.64 5.48 6.22
N ASP A 109 5.70 6.23 5.14
CA ASP A 109 4.54 6.66 4.40
C ASP A 109 4.34 5.71 3.22
N PHE A 110 3.11 5.21 3.08
CA PHE A 110 2.70 4.36 1.95
C PHE A 110 1.99 5.23 0.91
N ILE A 111 2.50 5.23 -0.31
CA ILE A 111 2.05 6.12 -1.38
C ILE A 111 1.64 5.28 -2.59
N VAL A 112 0.47 5.57 -3.14
CA VAL A 112 -0.06 4.92 -4.35
C VAL A 112 -0.36 5.98 -5.40
N TYR A 113 0.08 5.75 -6.63
CA TYR A 113 -0.21 6.60 -7.78
C TYR A 113 -1.19 5.89 -8.69
N VAL A 114 -2.32 6.54 -8.96
CA VAL A 114 -3.40 6.03 -9.82
C VAL A 114 -3.53 6.94 -11.02
N GLU A 115 -3.61 6.38 -12.22
CA GLU A 115 -3.72 7.13 -13.46
C GLU A 115 -5.10 7.78 -13.61
N VAL A 116 -5.10 9.04 -14.02
CA VAL A 116 -6.32 9.78 -14.37
C VAL A 116 -6.58 9.59 -15.86
N VAL A 117 -7.79 9.12 -16.19
CA VAL A 117 -8.21 8.87 -17.56
C VAL A 117 -9.28 9.87 -17.95
N GLY A 118 -9.09 10.53 -19.09
CA GLY A 118 -10.08 11.41 -19.72
C GLY A 118 -10.86 10.71 -20.85
N ASP A 119 -11.70 11.44 -21.52
CA ASP A 119 -12.52 10.93 -22.63
C ASP A 119 -11.67 10.40 -23.79
N ASP A 120 -10.46 10.95 -23.99
CA ASP A 120 -9.52 10.60 -25.05
C ASP A 120 -8.41 9.61 -24.61
N GLY A 121 -8.49 9.09 -23.40
CA GLY A 121 -7.51 8.16 -22.81
C GLY A 121 -6.70 8.78 -21.66
N ALA A 122 -5.48 8.29 -21.45
CA ALA A 122 -4.59 8.74 -20.38
C ALA A 122 -4.28 10.24 -20.47
N THR A 123 -4.52 10.98 -19.38
CA THR A 123 -4.28 12.43 -19.34
C THR A 123 -2.82 12.78 -19.05
N GLY A 124 -2.02 11.83 -18.56
CA GLY A 124 -0.68 12.07 -18.04
C GLY A 124 -0.67 12.67 -16.63
N GLU A 125 -1.82 12.74 -15.99
CA GLU A 125 -1.99 13.16 -14.61
C GLU A 125 -2.25 11.94 -13.72
N TYR A 126 -1.85 12.04 -12.46
CA TYR A 126 -1.97 10.95 -11.49
C TYR A 126 -2.55 11.47 -10.18
N LEU A 127 -3.43 10.70 -9.56
CA LEU A 127 -3.82 10.90 -8.17
C LEU A 127 -2.86 10.15 -7.26
N LYS A 128 -2.18 10.92 -6.43
CA LYS A 128 -1.25 10.43 -5.41
C LYS A 128 -1.95 10.32 -4.07
N TYR A 129 -2.21 9.09 -3.66
CA TYR A 129 -2.72 8.78 -2.31
C TYR A 129 -1.54 8.58 -1.36
N THR A 130 -1.53 9.29 -0.25
CA THR A 130 -0.49 9.16 0.78
C THR A 130 -1.11 8.77 2.11
N PHE A 131 -0.74 7.58 2.61
CA PHE A 131 -1.12 7.07 3.93
C PHE A 131 0.05 7.24 4.89
N PRO A 132 -0.06 8.12 5.90
CA PRO A 132 1.05 8.43 6.78
C PRO A 132 1.19 7.42 7.93
N ASN A 133 2.36 7.43 8.55
CA ASN A 133 2.69 6.67 9.75
C ASN A 133 2.30 5.19 9.68
N CYS A 134 2.66 4.56 8.58
CA CYS A 134 2.44 3.14 8.35
C CYS A 134 3.48 2.30 9.09
N LYS A 135 3.06 1.11 9.50
CA LYS A 135 3.92 0.03 9.99
C LYS A 135 3.54 -1.26 9.30
N GLY A 136 4.53 -1.99 8.84
CA GLY A 136 4.33 -3.30 8.26
C GLY A 136 4.19 -4.39 9.32
N SER A 137 3.61 -5.52 8.93
CA SER A 137 3.58 -6.74 9.70
C SER A 137 4.40 -7.83 9.03
N PHE A 138 4.46 -9.00 9.64
CA PHE A 138 5.15 -10.15 9.04
C PHE A 138 4.45 -10.57 7.75
N ILE A 139 5.28 -10.85 6.75
CA ILE A 139 4.82 -11.31 5.44
C ILE A 139 4.40 -12.77 5.55
N SER A 140 3.29 -13.09 4.89
CA SER A 140 2.80 -14.46 4.76
C SER A 140 3.17 -14.98 3.37
N PRO A 141 4.31 -15.68 3.21
CA PRO A 141 4.71 -16.21 1.92
C PRO A 141 3.75 -17.32 1.49
N ASN A 142 3.29 -17.25 0.25
CA ASN A 142 2.46 -18.29 -0.35
C ASN A 142 3.18 -18.90 -1.54
N PHE A 143 3.40 -20.23 -1.49
CA PHE A 143 4.08 -20.97 -2.53
C PHE A 143 3.11 -21.95 -3.18
N LYS A 144 2.91 -21.84 -4.48
CA LYS A 144 2.04 -22.73 -5.23
C LYS A 144 2.78 -23.21 -6.48
N ASP A 145 2.72 -24.50 -6.74
CA ASP A 145 3.37 -25.08 -7.92
C ASP A 145 2.69 -24.58 -9.22
N GLY A 146 3.51 -24.16 -10.19
CA GLY A 146 3.03 -23.65 -11.48
C GLY A 146 2.52 -22.19 -11.48
N GLU A 147 2.60 -21.48 -10.37
CA GLU A 147 2.24 -20.06 -10.26
C GLU A 147 3.45 -19.21 -9.86
N TYR A 148 3.44 -17.93 -10.27
CA TYR A 148 4.46 -16.99 -9.79
C TYR A 148 4.28 -16.73 -8.31
N TYR A 149 5.39 -16.56 -7.61
CA TYR A 149 5.38 -16.19 -6.21
C TYR A 149 4.86 -14.77 -6.02
N ALA A 150 3.87 -14.62 -5.17
CA ALA A 150 3.35 -13.31 -4.76
C ALA A 150 3.61 -13.08 -3.27
N ASN A 151 4.16 -11.92 -2.96
CA ASN A 151 4.29 -11.46 -1.57
C ASN A 151 3.04 -10.68 -1.18
N GLU A 152 2.48 -10.98 -0.03
CA GLU A 152 1.40 -10.19 0.54
C GLU A 152 1.94 -9.42 1.75
N TYR A 153 1.91 -8.08 1.63
CA TYR A 153 2.30 -7.16 2.69
C TYR A 153 1.05 -6.62 3.37
N THR A 154 0.95 -6.82 4.68
CA THR A 154 -0.07 -6.15 5.49
C THR A 154 0.56 -4.94 6.17
N ILE A 155 -0.01 -3.78 5.91
CA ILE A 155 0.46 -2.48 6.37
C ILE A 155 -0.64 -1.83 7.19
N LYS A 156 -0.31 -1.30 8.35
CA LYS A 156 -1.25 -0.59 9.23
C LYS A 156 -0.90 0.89 9.26
N SER A 157 -1.74 1.73 8.65
CA SER A 157 -1.65 3.17 8.77
C SER A 157 -2.39 3.63 10.02
N ARG A 158 -1.66 4.28 10.94
CA ARG A 158 -2.21 4.83 12.17
C ARG A 158 -1.66 6.24 12.36
N PRO A 159 -2.28 7.24 11.73
CA PRO A 159 -1.89 8.64 11.85
C PRO A 159 -1.91 9.11 13.30
N ALA A 160 -1.17 10.16 13.60
CA ALA A 160 -1.25 10.80 14.90
C ALA A 160 -2.60 11.50 15.09
N LEU A 161 -3.00 11.69 16.33
CA LEU A 161 -4.22 12.45 16.66
C LEU A 161 -4.19 13.85 16.02
N ASN A 162 -5.33 14.25 15.47
CA ASN A 162 -5.52 15.54 14.78
C ASN A 162 -4.72 15.70 13.47
N THR A 163 -4.29 14.60 12.87
CA THR A 163 -3.72 14.58 11.51
C THR A 163 -4.68 13.91 10.53
N SER A 164 -4.48 14.15 9.24
CA SER A 164 -5.28 13.53 8.19
C SER A 164 -5.07 12.01 8.16
N LEU A 165 -6.14 11.26 7.91
CA LEU A 165 -6.08 9.81 7.73
C LEU A 165 -5.26 9.45 6.51
N TYR A 166 -5.45 10.18 5.43
CA TYR A 166 -4.66 10.13 4.19
C TYR A 166 -4.81 11.46 3.45
N THR A 167 -3.96 11.72 2.48
CA THR A 167 -4.08 12.85 1.55
C THR A 167 -4.16 12.35 0.12
N VAL A 168 -4.83 13.14 -0.73
CA VAL A 168 -4.90 12.89 -2.18
C VAL A 168 -4.46 14.15 -2.89
N ASP A 169 -3.40 14.04 -3.68
CA ASP A 169 -2.82 15.13 -4.43
C ASP A 169 -2.87 14.80 -5.93
N LEU A 170 -3.22 15.77 -6.78
CA LEU A 170 -3.07 15.64 -8.23
C LEU A 170 -1.64 16.01 -8.61
N VAL A 171 -0.95 15.13 -9.33
CA VAL A 171 0.43 15.31 -9.78
C VAL A 171 0.56 14.98 -11.27
N ASN A 172 1.44 15.71 -11.97
CA ASN A 172 1.63 15.58 -13.42
C ASN A 172 2.87 14.74 -13.76
N GLU A 173 3.63 14.32 -12.76
CA GLU A 173 4.85 13.56 -12.95
C GLU A 173 4.97 12.46 -11.90
N LEU A 174 5.44 11.29 -12.35
CA LEU A 174 5.83 10.21 -11.46
C LEU A 174 7.25 10.42 -10.94
N PRO A 175 7.57 10.01 -9.70
CA PRO A 175 8.93 10.10 -9.18
C PRO A 175 9.94 9.36 -10.07
N VAL A 176 11.08 9.98 -10.33
CA VAL A 176 12.15 9.40 -11.15
C VAL A 176 12.80 8.23 -10.40
N GLY A 177 13.04 7.12 -11.10
CA GLY A 177 13.73 5.93 -10.54
C GLY A 177 12.92 4.64 -10.51
N VAL A 178 11.69 4.68 -10.98
CA VAL A 178 10.92 3.46 -11.23
C VAL A 178 11.35 2.89 -12.59
N VAL A 179 11.84 1.66 -12.57
CA VAL A 179 11.87 0.87 -13.80
C VAL A 179 10.41 0.50 -14.07
N ALA A 180 9.70 1.34 -14.82
CA ALA A 180 8.46 0.91 -15.42
C ALA A 180 8.82 -0.34 -16.25
N PHE A 181 8.23 -1.47 -15.92
CA PHE A 181 8.23 -2.60 -16.85
C PHE A 181 7.36 -2.18 -18.02
N THR A 182 7.93 -1.43 -18.95
CA THR A 182 7.34 -1.31 -20.26
C THR A 182 7.32 -2.73 -20.81
N HIS A 183 6.14 -3.30 -20.94
CA HIS A 183 5.95 -4.46 -21.79
C HIS A 183 6.68 -4.13 -23.10
N PRO A 184 7.68 -4.91 -23.53
CA PRO A 184 8.17 -4.73 -24.87
C PRO A 184 6.95 -4.94 -25.78
N ALA A 185 6.54 -3.87 -26.45
CA ALA A 185 5.57 -4.00 -27.52
C ALA A 185 6.09 -5.16 -28.39
N LEU A 186 5.26 -6.16 -28.59
CA LEU A 186 5.52 -7.21 -29.56
C LEU A 186 5.67 -6.47 -30.90
N GLU A 187 6.89 -6.14 -31.26
CA GLU A 187 7.24 -5.84 -32.65
C GLU A 187 6.97 -7.10 -33.44
N ILE A 188 5.77 -7.19 -33.97
CA ILE A 188 5.44 -8.13 -35.01
C ILE A 188 6.18 -7.59 -36.24
N GLU A 189 7.43 -8.02 -36.43
CA GLU A 189 8.10 -7.93 -37.71
C GLU A 189 7.22 -8.68 -38.74
N GLN A 190 6.48 -7.91 -39.51
CA GLN A 190 5.95 -8.37 -40.80
C GLN A 190 7.15 -8.59 -41.68
N GLN A 191 7.71 -9.80 -41.69
CA GLN A 191 8.48 -10.28 -42.81
C GLN A 191 7.49 -10.51 -43.97
N ILE A 192 7.40 -9.50 -44.79
CA ILE A 192 6.80 -9.64 -46.13
C ILE A 192 7.81 -10.41 -46.97
N GLU A 193 7.46 -11.63 -47.34
CA GLU A 193 8.13 -12.41 -48.37
C GLU A 193 8.20 -11.61 -49.67
N GLU A 194 9.38 -11.51 -50.25
CA GLU A 194 9.61 -11.41 -51.69
C GLU A 194 9.79 -12.82 -52.30
#